data_19016b0fd6d78f02164e35e15002d287
#
_entry.id   19016b0fd6d78f02164e35e15002d287
#
_cell.length_a   1.000
_cell.length_b   1.000
_cell.length_c   1.000
_cell.angle_alpha   90.00
_cell.angle_beta   90.00
_cell.angle_gamma   90.00
#
_symmetry.space_group_name_H-M   'P 1'
#
loop_
_entity.id
_entity.type
_entity.pdbx_description
1 polymer ?
#
loop_
_entity_poly.entity_id
_entity_poly.type
_entity_poly.pdbx_seq_one_letter_code
_entity_poly.pdbx_strand_id
1 'polypeptide(L)'
;FPTFNLRRLVRDVVLRLAGKNDKAVRQLELTYGGGKTHTLITLRHLVNDPAKLPKLPAVEEFIQDIGERPPRCRVAALCFDKLDVEKGMEVISPTGKARTLKQPWSVLAWQLAGEEGLKILHAENKAQERETTPAENLLTELLEVPGKEGLGTLVLIDEVLMYAREKVAQHRDWRVRLQNFFQYLTSAAVKVDRCCLVASLLATDPLKSDSLGREIQAELYDVFQRQREEAVEPVVKEDVAEVLRRRFFTPESVKDRDSFRPHVVAALKGITAIDEQTAKQGAAAEQRFLDSYPFHPDLTEVLYSKWTQLARFQRTRGVLRTFALALREAEKWDQSPLIGPAVFLNTPKKEGLSEALREMVTVADTEVT
;
A
#
# COMPACT_ATOMS: atom_id res chain seq x y z
N PHE A 1 3.58 0.98 -11.58
CA PHE A 1 3.78 -0.40 -12.04
C PHE A 1 2.95 -1.34 -11.18
N PRO A 2 2.01 -2.08 -11.77
CA PRO A 2 1.25 -3.08 -11.05
C PRO A 2 2.09 -4.36 -10.88
N THR A 3 2.51 -4.62 -9.65
CA THR A 3 3.18 -5.86 -9.26
C THR A 3 2.25 -7.06 -9.43
N PHE A 4 2.78 -8.28 -9.44
CA PHE A 4 1.97 -9.49 -9.55
C PHE A 4 0.90 -9.56 -8.43
N ASN A 5 1.30 -9.31 -7.21
CA ASN A 5 0.38 -9.34 -6.07
C ASN A 5 -0.66 -8.20 -6.11
N LEU A 6 -0.28 -7.02 -6.59
CA LEU A 6 -1.23 -5.94 -6.80
C LEU A 6 -2.27 -6.30 -7.87
N ARG A 7 -1.84 -6.92 -8.98
CA ARG A 7 -2.76 -7.39 -10.03
C ARG A 7 -3.75 -8.43 -9.48
N ARG A 8 -3.25 -9.40 -8.69
CA ARG A 8 -4.09 -10.43 -8.04
C ARG A 8 -5.10 -9.81 -7.09
N LEU A 9 -4.68 -8.88 -6.23
CA LEU A 9 -5.56 -8.16 -5.31
C LEU A 9 -6.64 -7.39 -6.06
N VAL A 10 -6.24 -6.59 -7.06
CA VAL A 10 -7.19 -5.77 -7.83
C VAL A 10 -8.18 -6.66 -8.57
N ARG A 11 -7.73 -7.78 -9.14
CA ARG A 11 -8.61 -8.77 -9.75
C ARG A 11 -9.65 -9.30 -8.76
N ASP A 12 -9.23 -9.72 -7.57
CA ASP A 12 -10.13 -10.21 -6.52
C ASP A 12 -11.18 -9.16 -6.14
N VAL A 13 -10.75 -7.91 -5.93
CA VAL A 13 -11.63 -6.79 -5.59
C VAL A 13 -12.62 -6.48 -6.73
N VAL A 14 -12.16 -6.43 -7.99
CA VAL A 14 -13.02 -6.17 -9.15
C VAL A 14 -14.04 -7.29 -9.34
N LEU A 15 -13.63 -8.54 -9.19
CA LEU A 15 -14.54 -9.69 -9.28
C LEU A 15 -15.58 -9.65 -8.15
N ARG A 16 -15.23 -9.27 -6.92
CA ARG A 16 -16.19 -9.11 -5.82
C ARG A 16 -17.20 -8.02 -6.12
N LEU A 17 -16.73 -6.87 -6.58
CA LEU A 17 -17.59 -5.74 -6.94
C LEU A 17 -18.48 -6.03 -8.17
N ALA A 18 -18.06 -6.96 -9.02
CA ALA A 18 -18.87 -7.49 -10.12
C ALA A 18 -19.84 -8.61 -9.68
N GLY A 19 -19.79 -9.06 -8.43
CA GLY A 19 -20.61 -10.17 -7.91
C GLY A 19 -20.15 -11.55 -8.36
N LYS A 20 -18.86 -11.72 -8.69
CA LYS A 20 -18.28 -12.95 -9.25
C LYS A 20 -17.39 -13.74 -8.30
N ASN A 21 -17.18 -13.26 -7.08
CA ASN A 21 -16.52 -13.99 -5.99
C ASN A 21 -17.06 -13.55 -4.61
N ASP A 22 -16.66 -14.22 -3.56
CA ASP A 22 -17.07 -14.01 -2.16
C ASP A 22 -16.06 -13.23 -1.31
N LYS A 23 -14.96 -12.75 -1.91
CA LYS A 23 -13.85 -12.08 -1.23
C LYS A 23 -14.17 -10.65 -0.80
N ALA A 24 -15.07 -10.51 0.18
CA ALA A 24 -15.61 -9.22 0.61
C ALA A 24 -14.63 -8.37 1.43
N VAL A 25 -13.71 -8.98 2.17
CA VAL A 25 -12.76 -8.28 3.05
C VAL A 25 -11.33 -8.61 2.64
N ARG A 26 -10.56 -7.57 2.31
CA ARG A 26 -9.14 -7.73 1.93
C ARG A 26 -8.28 -6.87 2.84
N GLN A 27 -7.21 -7.45 3.36
CA GLN A 27 -6.24 -6.76 4.18
C GLN A 27 -4.92 -6.63 3.42
N LEU A 28 -4.39 -5.40 3.37
CA LEU A 28 -3.04 -5.15 2.89
C LEU A 28 -2.07 -5.34 4.06
N GLU A 29 -1.27 -6.37 4.00
CA GLU A 29 -0.12 -6.54 4.87
C GLU A 29 1.09 -5.96 4.19
N LEU A 30 1.63 -4.92 4.77
CA LEU A 30 2.85 -4.31 4.27
C LEU A 30 3.72 -3.89 5.41
N THR A 31 4.93 -4.35 5.30
CA THR A 31 6.05 -3.64 5.88
C THR A 31 6.11 -2.23 5.27
N TYR A 32 6.57 -1.25 6.02
CA TYR A 32 6.57 0.17 5.65
C TYR A 32 7.05 0.45 4.21
N GLY A 33 6.34 1.36 3.53
CA GLY A 33 6.75 1.88 2.22
C GLY A 33 6.35 1.05 1.00
N GLY A 34 5.65 -0.07 1.17
CA GLY A 34 5.30 -1.00 0.10
C GLY A 34 4.09 -0.60 -0.78
N GLY A 35 3.73 0.68 -0.88
CA GLY A 35 2.70 1.12 -1.83
C GLY A 35 1.25 1.00 -1.35
N LYS A 36 0.99 0.90 -0.03
CA LYS A 36 -0.38 0.80 0.55
C LYS A 36 -1.33 1.85 0.02
N THR A 37 -1.06 3.11 0.31
CA THR A 37 -1.88 4.24 -0.14
C THR A 37 -1.99 4.28 -1.65
N HIS A 38 -0.91 3.92 -2.38
CA HIS A 38 -0.94 3.84 -3.84
C HIS A 38 -1.90 2.74 -4.34
N THR A 39 -1.93 1.60 -3.67
CA THR A 39 -2.88 0.51 -3.94
C THR A 39 -4.32 0.96 -3.74
N LEU A 40 -4.63 1.62 -2.60
CA LEU A 40 -5.96 2.13 -2.31
C LEU A 40 -6.39 3.20 -3.33
N ILE A 41 -5.49 4.11 -3.71
CA ILE A 41 -5.75 5.12 -4.74
C ILE A 41 -6.01 4.44 -6.10
N THR A 42 -5.24 3.42 -6.46
CA THR A 42 -5.44 2.66 -7.71
C THR A 42 -6.82 2.02 -7.74
N LEU A 43 -7.22 1.32 -6.68
CA LEU A 43 -8.55 0.71 -6.56
C LEU A 43 -9.67 1.77 -6.70
N ARG A 44 -9.53 2.90 -5.99
CA ARG A 44 -10.48 4.00 -6.10
C ARG A 44 -10.66 4.47 -7.54
N HIS A 45 -9.56 4.76 -8.24
CA HIS A 45 -9.63 5.26 -9.62
C HIS A 45 -10.22 4.24 -10.59
N LEU A 46 -9.89 2.96 -10.43
CA LEU A 46 -10.40 1.90 -11.30
C LEU A 46 -11.94 1.79 -11.27
N VAL A 47 -12.56 1.96 -10.12
CA VAL A 47 -13.99 1.65 -9.95
C VAL A 47 -14.90 2.87 -9.75
N ASN A 48 -14.34 4.04 -9.39
CA ASN A 48 -15.13 5.24 -9.16
C ASN A 48 -15.78 5.75 -10.47
N ASP A 49 -14.99 5.83 -11.53
CA ASP A 49 -15.48 6.18 -12.86
C ASP A 49 -14.67 5.45 -13.95
N PRO A 50 -14.96 4.17 -14.20
CA PRO A 50 -14.20 3.35 -15.16
C PRO A 50 -14.21 3.90 -16.60
N ALA A 51 -15.23 4.71 -16.95
CA ALA A 51 -15.32 5.34 -18.27
C ALA A 51 -14.28 6.46 -18.49
N LYS A 52 -13.75 7.04 -17.41
CA LYS A 52 -12.73 8.10 -17.44
C LYS A 52 -11.31 7.60 -17.26
N LEU A 53 -11.09 6.30 -17.25
CA LEU A 53 -9.74 5.75 -17.21
C LEU A 53 -8.93 6.20 -18.43
N PRO A 54 -7.66 6.61 -18.25
CA PRO A 54 -6.84 7.05 -19.37
C PRO A 54 -6.59 5.90 -20.34
N LYS A 55 -6.72 6.18 -21.64
CA LYS A 55 -6.43 5.24 -22.73
C LYS A 55 -4.92 5.12 -22.94
N LEU A 56 -4.24 4.49 -22.00
CA LEU A 56 -2.82 4.22 -22.04
C LEU A 56 -2.59 2.70 -22.18
N PRO A 57 -1.63 2.24 -23.01
CA PRO A 57 -1.36 0.82 -23.19
C PRO A 57 -1.20 0.05 -21.86
N ALA A 58 -0.50 0.66 -20.89
CA ALA A 58 -0.30 0.05 -19.58
C ALA A 58 -1.60 -0.10 -18.75
N VAL A 59 -2.59 0.78 -18.95
CA VAL A 59 -3.90 0.68 -18.29
C VAL A 59 -4.74 -0.38 -18.98
N GLU A 60 -4.70 -0.43 -20.29
CA GLU A 60 -5.42 -1.44 -21.08
C GLU A 60 -4.89 -2.85 -20.80
N GLU A 61 -3.56 -3.02 -20.79
CA GLU A 61 -2.90 -4.27 -20.40
C GLU A 61 -3.32 -4.68 -18.96
N PHE A 62 -3.30 -3.75 -18.03
CA PHE A 62 -3.69 -4.03 -16.64
C PHE A 62 -5.16 -4.47 -16.51
N ILE A 63 -6.08 -3.84 -17.27
CA ILE A 63 -7.49 -4.23 -17.30
C ILE A 63 -7.65 -5.61 -17.94
N GLN A 64 -6.92 -5.91 -19.00
CA GLN A 64 -6.92 -7.24 -19.63
C GLN A 64 -6.42 -8.31 -18.65
N ASP A 65 -5.37 -8.05 -17.89
CA ASP A 65 -4.84 -8.97 -16.87
C ASP A 65 -5.85 -9.26 -15.75
N ILE A 66 -6.68 -8.29 -15.39
CA ILE A 66 -7.77 -8.50 -14.42
C ILE A 66 -8.79 -9.51 -14.99
N GLY A 67 -8.98 -9.53 -16.30
CA GLY A 67 -9.92 -10.42 -16.99
C GLY A 67 -11.40 -10.06 -16.80
N GLU A 68 -11.68 -8.89 -16.23
CA GLU A 68 -13.01 -8.35 -15.99
C GLU A 68 -12.98 -6.82 -16.10
N ARG A 69 -14.01 -6.22 -16.66
CA ARG A 69 -14.14 -4.76 -16.66
C ARG A 69 -14.47 -4.27 -15.25
N PRO A 70 -13.72 -3.29 -14.72
CA PRO A 70 -14.05 -2.71 -13.43
C PRO A 70 -15.48 -2.16 -13.42
N PRO A 71 -16.36 -2.60 -12.50
CA PRO A 71 -17.70 -2.05 -12.39
C PRO A 71 -17.63 -0.63 -11.83
N ARG A 72 -18.63 0.18 -12.15
CA ARG A 72 -18.79 1.48 -11.50
C ARG A 72 -19.26 1.28 -10.06
N CYS A 73 -18.56 1.89 -9.11
CA CYS A 73 -18.85 1.74 -7.69
C CYS A 73 -18.93 3.09 -7.00
N ARG A 74 -19.67 3.13 -5.90
CA ARG A 74 -19.59 4.16 -4.91
C ARG A 74 -18.41 3.85 -3.99
N VAL A 75 -17.51 4.80 -3.80
CA VAL A 75 -16.30 4.61 -3.00
C VAL A 75 -16.36 5.46 -1.75
N ALA A 76 -16.22 4.85 -0.60
CA ALA A 76 -15.95 5.53 0.66
C ALA A 76 -14.50 5.28 1.10
N ALA A 77 -13.77 6.36 1.41
CA ALA A 77 -12.40 6.29 1.89
C ALA A 77 -12.30 6.85 3.31
N LEU A 78 -12.01 5.97 4.25
CA LEU A 78 -11.75 6.31 5.65
C LEU A 78 -10.23 6.49 5.84
N CYS A 79 -9.74 7.70 5.59
CA CYS A 79 -8.35 8.10 5.79
C CYS A 79 -8.22 8.66 7.20
N PHE A 80 -7.88 7.80 8.15
CA PHE A 80 -7.88 8.16 9.57
C PHE A 80 -6.81 9.17 9.96
N ASP A 81 -5.74 9.31 9.19
CA ASP A 81 -4.74 10.35 9.35
C ASP A 81 -5.27 11.77 9.06
N LYS A 82 -6.43 11.88 8.41
CA LYS A 82 -7.13 13.14 8.11
C LYS A 82 -8.30 13.41 9.05
N LEU A 83 -8.72 12.40 9.80
CA LEU A 83 -9.84 12.53 10.74
C LEU A 83 -9.31 13.03 12.10
N ASP A 84 -9.34 14.36 12.28
CA ASP A 84 -8.99 14.98 13.56
C ASP A 84 -9.99 14.56 14.64
N VAL A 85 -9.48 14.19 15.83
CA VAL A 85 -10.30 13.64 16.93
C VAL A 85 -11.27 14.64 17.53
N GLU A 86 -11.01 15.95 17.38
CA GLU A 86 -11.85 17.02 17.91
C GLU A 86 -12.64 17.75 16.81
N LYS A 87 -11.94 18.12 15.72
CA LYS A 87 -12.53 18.91 14.62
C LYS A 87 -13.26 18.05 13.61
N GLY A 88 -12.87 16.76 13.49
CA GLY A 88 -13.33 15.90 12.41
C GLY A 88 -12.62 16.16 11.08
N MET A 89 -13.21 15.75 9.98
CA MET A 89 -12.73 16.02 8.62
C MET A 89 -13.86 16.47 7.71
N GLU A 90 -13.54 17.32 6.75
CA GLU A 90 -14.47 17.68 5.68
C GLU A 90 -14.55 16.54 4.67
N VAL A 91 -15.76 16.12 4.36
CA VAL A 91 -16.05 15.05 3.40
C VAL A 91 -17.12 15.46 2.41
N ILE A 92 -17.03 14.92 1.21
CA ILE A 92 -17.92 15.26 0.09
C ILE A 92 -18.87 14.08 -0.14
N SER A 93 -20.18 14.38 -0.23
CA SER A 93 -21.22 13.43 -0.57
C SER A 93 -21.20 13.07 -2.06
N PRO A 94 -21.94 12.02 -2.48
CA PRO A 94 -22.12 11.70 -3.90
C PRO A 94 -22.73 12.82 -4.74
N THR A 95 -23.48 13.71 -4.10
CA THR A 95 -24.11 14.88 -4.76
C THR A 95 -23.22 16.12 -4.75
N GLY A 96 -21.97 16.03 -4.26
CA GLY A 96 -21.02 17.14 -4.21
C GLY A 96 -21.17 18.05 -2.99
N LYS A 97 -22.07 17.76 -2.03
CA LYS A 97 -22.16 18.54 -0.80
C LYS A 97 -21.01 18.23 0.14
N ALA A 98 -20.32 19.28 0.64
CA ALA A 98 -19.30 19.15 1.67
C ALA A 98 -19.92 19.21 3.06
N ARG A 99 -19.37 18.45 4.00
CA ARG A 99 -19.74 18.49 5.42
C ARG A 99 -18.57 18.05 6.29
N THR A 100 -18.37 18.71 7.42
CA THR A 100 -17.41 18.29 8.44
C THR A 100 -18.08 17.29 9.38
N LEU A 101 -17.46 16.13 9.53
CA LEU A 101 -17.95 15.01 10.36
C LEU A 101 -16.83 14.49 11.26
N LYS A 102 -17.19 14.05 12.47
CA LYS A 102 -16.25 13.61 13.50
C LYS A 102 -16.22 12.09 13.71
N GLN A 103 -17.33 11.43 13.39
CA GLN A 103 -17.46 10.00 13.63
C GLN A 103 -17.10 9.20 12.39
N PRO A 104 -16.24 8.14 12.48
CA PRO A 104 -15.85 7.35 11.32
C PRO A 104 -17.04 6.77 10.53
N TRP A 105 -18.08 6.30 11.25
CA TRP A 105 -19.29 5.81 10.62
C TRP A 105 -20.12 6.89 9.93
N SER A 106 -20.09 8.13 10.46
CA SER A 106 -20.75 9.26 9.80
C SER A 106 -20.00 9.67 8.52
N VAL A 107 -18.66 9.62 8.54
CA VAL A 107 -17.82 9.84 7.35
C VAL A 107 -18.13 8.79 6.27
N LEU A 108 -18.22 7.51 6.66
CA LEU A 108 -18.64 6.43 5.77
C LEU A 108 -20.02 6.68 5.16
N ALA A 109 -21.00 6.99 6.00
CA ALA A 109 -22.39 7.22 5.61
C ALA A 109 -22.54 8.38 4.63
N TRP A 110 -21.84 9.49 4.90
CA TRP A 110 -21.87 10.67 4.04
C TRP A 110 -21.25 10.43 2.67
N GLN A 111 -20.14 9.71 2.60
CA GLN A 111 -19.50 9.38 1.33
C GLN A 111 -20.32 8.37 0.50
N LEU A 112 -21.03 7.46 1.14
CA LEU A 112 -21.87 6.47 0.43
C LEU A 112 -23.23 7.01 0.01
N ALA A 113 -23.91 7.78 0.87
CA ALA A 113 -25.31 8.14 0.67
C ALA A 113 -25.69 9.57 1.10
N GLY A 114 -24.73 10.41 1.50
CA GLY A 114 -25.02 11.79 1.91
C GLY A 114 -25.96 11.86 3.12
N GLU A 115 -26.99 12.71 3.03
CA GLU A 115 -27.98 12.89 4.11
C GLU A 115 -28.74 11.59 4.42
N GLU A 116 -29.05 10.79 3.41
CA GLU A 116 -29.74 9.52 3.58
C GLU A 116 -28.92 8.54 4.42
N GLY A 117 -27.59 8.46 4.16
CA GLY A 117 -26.71 7.62 4.94
C GLY A 117 -26.66 8.01 6.43
N LEU A 118 -26.68 9.32 6.73
CA LEU A 118 -26.76 9.76 8.12
C LEU A 118 -28.11 9.42 8.77
N LYS A 119 -29.21 9.53 8.03
CA LYS A 119 -30.55 9.15 8.52
C LYS A 119 -30.65 7.66 8.85
N ILE A 120 -30.09 6.80 7.99
CA ILE A 120 -30.04 5.35 8.23
C ILE A 120 -29.35 5.05 9.58
N LEU A 121 -28.26 5.74 9.89
CA LEU A 121 -27.52 5.51 11.11
C LEU A 121 -28.16 6.15 12.35
N HIS A 122 -28.92 7.25 12.18
CA HIS A 122 -29.44 8.02 13.31
C HIS A 122 -30.72 7.42 13.87
N ALA A 123 -30.79 7.26 15.20
CA ALA A 123 -31.92 6.63 15.89
C ALA A 123 -33.28 7.28 15.60
N GLU A 124 -33.32 8.58 15.35
CA GLU A 124 -34.54 9.34 15.04
C GLU A 124 -34.66 9.65 13.53
N ASN A 125 -33.93 8.94 12.69
CA ASN A 125 -33.95 9.16 11.23
C ASN A 125 -33.63 10.62 10.83
N LYS A 126 -32.70 11.26 11.52
CA LYS A 126 -32.24 12.62 11.27
C LYS A 126 -30.92 12.62 10.49
N ALA A 127 -30.74 13.62 9.63
CA ALA A 127 -29.45 13.82 8.93
C ALA A 127 -28.38 14.42 9.87
N GLN A 128 -28.10 13.75 10.98
CA GLN A 128 -27.14 14.16 12.01
C GLN A 128 -26.17 13.02 12.31
N GLU A 129 -25.03 13.37 12.94
CA GLU A 129 -24.08 12.36 13.39
C GLU A 129 -24.67 11.53 14.54
N ARG A 130 -24.37 10.24 14.50
CA ARG A 130 -24.64 9.32 15.60
C ARG A 130 -23.41 9.19 16.47
N GLU A 131 -23.58 9.41 17.78
CA GLU A 131 -22.48 9.34 18.76
C GLU A 131 -22.06 7.90 19.10
N THR A 132 -23.00 6.96 19.06
CA THR A 132 -22.75 5.56 19.41
C THR A 132 -22.45 4.73 18.18
N THR A 133 -21.67 3.65 18.35
CA THR A 133 -21.36 2.71 17.26
C THR A 133 -22.66 2.17 16.65
N PRO A 134 -22.85 2.25 15.33
CA PRO A 134 -24.00 1.65 14.67
C PRO A 134 -23.91 0.12 14.72
N ALA A 135 -25.07 -0.53 14.89
CA ALA A 135 -25.16 -1.98 14.83
C ALA A 135 -24.97 -2.49 13.39
N GLU A 136 -24.67 -3.78 13.27
CA GLU A 136 -24.38 -4.44 11.99
C GLU A 136 -25.49 -4.25 10.93
N ASN A 137 -26.75 -4.38 11.33
CA ASN A 137 -27.90 -4.23 10.42
C ASN A 137 -27.97 -2.83 9.80
N LEU A 138 -27.64 -1.77 10.54
CA LEU A 138 -27.61 -0.40 10.02
C LEU A 138 -26.44 -0.21 9.04
N LEU A 139 -25.30 -0.82 9.33
CA LEU A 139 -24.16 -0.82 8.39
C LEU A 139 -24.47 -1.62 7.13
N THR A 140 -25.16 -2.75 7.25
CA THR A 140 -25.63 -3.55 6.10
C THR A 140 -26.56 -2.70 5.22
N GLU A 141 -27.58 -2.07 5.78
CA GLU A 141 -28.49 -1.18 5.06
C GLU A 141 -27.75 -0.04 4.37
N LEU A 142 -26.79 0.58 5.06
CA LEU A 142 -25.96 1.65 4.50
C LEU A 142 -25.12 1.17 3.30
N LEU A 143 -24.49 -0.01 3.41
CA LEU A 143 -23.64 -0.56 2.35
C LEU A 143 -24.46 -1.02 1.12
N GLU A 144 -25.75 -1.30 1.29
CA GLU A 144 -26.68 -1.65 0.22
C GLU A 144 -27.16 -0.43 -0.61
N VAL A 145 -27.05 0.79 -0.06
CA VAL A 145 -27.57 2.00 -0.74
C VAL A 145 -27.04 2.15 -2.17
N PRO A 146 -25.73 2.03 -2.45
CA PRO A 146 -25.23 2.12 -3.82
C PRO A 146 -25.81 1.05 -4.75
N GLY A 147 -26.12 -0.14 -4.23
CA GLY A 147 -26.75 -1.24 -4.96
C GLY A 147 -28.13 -0.88 -5.52
N LYS A 148 -28.90 -0.02 -4.83
CA LYS A 148 -30.20 0.49 -5.32
C LYS A 148 -30.06 1.34 -6.59
N GLU A 149 -28.86 1.91 -6.81
CA GLU A 149 -28.50 2.65 -8.03
C GLU A 149 -27.75 1.77 -9.07
N GLY A 150 -27.67 0.47 -8.84
CA GLY A 150 -26.93 -0.46 -9.70
C GLY A 150 -25.39 -0.39 -9.54
N LEU A 151 -24.90 0.32 -8.53
CA LEU A 151 -23.47 0.49 -8.25
C LEU A 151 -22.97 -0.57 -7.27
N GLY A 152 -21.68 -0.93 -7.37
CA GLY A 152 -21.00 -1.64 -6.29
C GLY A 152 -20.60 -0.71 -5.15
N THR A 153 -20.23 -1.27 -4.01
CA THR A 153 -19.76 -0.52 -2.84
C THR A 153 -18.31 -0.87 -2.53
N LEU A 154 -17.40 0.10 -2.59
CA LEU A 154 -16.01 -0.08 -2.18
C LEU A 154 -15.70 0.78 -0.94
N VAL A 155 -15.28 0.13 0.13
CA VAL A 155 -14.81 0.81 1.35
C VAL A 155 -13.29 0.65 1.45
N LEU A 156 -12.59 1.77 1.53
CA LEU A 156 -11.14 1.83 1.68
C LEU A 156 -10.81 2.37 3.06
N ILE A 157 -9.91 1.71 3.79
CA ILE A 157 -9.50 2.07 5.15
C ILE A 157 -7.99 2.22 5.19
N ASP A 158 -7.51 3.38 5.67
CA ASP A 158 -6.07 3.65 5.81
C ASP A 158 -5.74 4.34 7.13
N GLU A 159 -4.56 4.06 7.68
CA GLU A 159 -3.91 4.75 8.81
C GLU A 159 -4.73 4.80 10.13
N VAL A 160 -5.45 3.71 10.47
CA VAL A 160 -6.35 3.65 11.64
C VAL A 160 -5.63 3.87 12.97
N LEU A 161 -4.41 3.34 13.13
CA LEU A 161 -3.77 3.19 14.42
C LEU A 161 -3.47 4.51 15.13
N MET A 162 -3.03 5.53 14.41
CA MET A 162 -2.70 6.84 15.00
C MET A 162 -3.95 7.50 15.58
N TYR A 163 -5.03 7.53 14.80
CA TYR A 163 -6.33 8.03 15.25
C TYR A 163 -6.86 7.23 16.46
N ALA A 164 -6.78 5.91 16.39
CA ALA A 164 -7.26 5.04 17.47
C ALA A 164 -6.52 5.30 18.80
N ARG A 165 -5.19 5.42 18.76
CA ARG A 165 -4.36 5.74 19.93
C ARG A 165 -4.75 7.08 20.55
N GLU A 166 -4.86 8.12 19.74
CA GLU A 166 -5.21 9.46 20.21
C GLU A 166 -6.62 9.48 20.80
N LYS A 167 -7.57 8.90 20.10
CA LYS A 167 -8.97 8.86 20.54
C LYS A 167 -9.16 8.04 21.83
N VAL A 168 -8.50 6.89 21.96
CA VAL A 168 -8.53 6.04 23.17
C VAL A 168 -7.80 6.70 24.35
N ALA A 169 -6.73 7.45 24.10
CA ALA A 169 -6.05 8.22 25.15
C ALA A 169 -6.97 9.28 25.77
N GLN A 170 -7.80 9.93 24.97
CA GLN A 170 -8.79 10.91 25.43
C GLN A 170 -10.03 10.24 26.08
N HIS A 171 -10.50 9.13 25.49
CA HIS A 171 -11.74 8.45 25.86
C HIS A 171 -11.54 6.93 25.78
N ARG A 172 -11.34 6.27 26.92
CA ARG A 172 -11.02 4.82 26.99
C ARG A 172 -12.09 3.91 26.35
N ASP A 173 -13.36 4.30 26.42
CA ASP A 173 -14.49 3.57 25.81
C ASP A 173 -14.41 3.49 24.28
N TRP A 174 -13.64 4.37 23.66
CA TRP A 174 -13.43 4.34 22.20
C TRP A 174 -12.69 3.09 21.72
N ARG A 175 -11.91 2.43 22.56
CA ARG A 175 -11.29 1.14 22.22
C ARG A 175 -12.35 0.12 21.80
N VAL A 176 -13.36 -0.07 22.63
CA VAL A 176 -14.48 -1.00 22.36
C VAL A 176 -15.35 -0.51 21.20
N ARG A 177 -15.59 0.80 21.11
CA ARG A 177 -16.38 1.37 20.00
C ARG A 177 -15.74 1.14 18.65
N LEU A 178 -14.43 1.35 18.51
CA LEU A 178 -13.71 1.11 17.25
C LEU A 178 -13.66 -0.38 16.91
N GLN A 179 -13.39 -1.24 17.88
CA GLN A 179 -13.41 -2.69 17.70
C GLN A 179 -14.77 -3.17 17.19
N ASN A 180 -15.86 -2.75 17.85
CA ASN A 180 -17.22 -3.09 17.44
C ASN A 180 -17.55 -2.52 16.05
N PHE A 181 -17.15 -1.28 15.77
CA PHE A 181 -17.37 -0.67 14.45
C PHE A 181 -16.75 -1.49 13.34
N PHE A 182 -15.46 -1.85 13.46
CA PHE A 182 -14.80 -2.64 12.42
C PHE A 182 -15.33 -4.07 12.35
N GLN A 183 -15.68 -4.68 13.47
CA GLN A 183 -16.30 -6.01 13.48
C GLN A 183 -17.65 -6.01 12.75
N TYR A 184 -18.52 -5.05 13.04
CA TYR A 184 -19.81 -4.94 12.37
C TYR A 184 -19.68 -4.54 10.91
N LEU A 185 -18.74 -3.67 10.59
CA LEU A 185 -18.49 -3.25 9.21
C LEU A 185 -17.97 -4.40 8.34
N THR A 186 -17.01 -5.20 8.84
CA THR A 186 -16.50 -6.37 8.12
C THR A 186 -17.58 -7.43 7.94
N SER A 187 -18.39 -7.68 8.98
CA SER A 187 -19.52 -8.61 8.91
C SER A 187 -20.59 -8.15 7.92
N ALA A 188 -20.94 -6.86 7.92
CA ALA A 188 -21.87 -6.27 6.97
C ALA A 188 -21.36 -6.36 5.53
N ALA A 189 -20.07 -6.10 5.29
CA ALA A 189 -19.47 -6.18 3.96
C ALA A 189 -19.54 -7.60 3.34
N VAL A 190 -19.46 -8.64 4.17
CA VAL A 190 -19.62 -10.04 3.71
C VAL A 190 -21.05 -10.31 3.25
N LYS A 191 -22.05 -9.75 3.96
CA LYS A 191 -23.48 -9.98 3.68
C LYS A 191 -23.99 -9.24 2.45
N VAL A 192 -23.38 -8.11 2.12
CA VAL A 192 -23.84 -7.24 1.02
C VAL A 192 -23.19 -7.69 -0.28
N ASP A 193 -24.00 -7.99 -1.27
CA ASP A 193 -23.53 -8.31 -2.61
C ASP A 193 -22.83 -7.12 -3.26
N ARG A 194 -21.79 -7.41 -4.05
CA ARG A 194 -21.01 -6.39 -4.76
C ARG A 194 -20.41 -5.32 -3.81
N CYS A 195 -20.16 -5.70 -2.55
CA CYS A 195 -19.49 -4.88 -1.57
C CYS A 195 -18.10 -5.46 -1.29
N CYS A 196 -17.09 -4.60 -1.28
CA CYS A 196 -15.72 -4.97 -0.92
C CYS A 196 -15.12 -3.93 0.03
N LEU A 197 -14.47 -4.42 1.07
CA LEU A 197 -13.73 -3.63 2.04
C LEU A 197 -12.23 -3.95 1.91
N VAL A 198 -11.41 -2.93 1.72
CA VAL A 198 -9.95 -3.07 1.63
C VAL A 198 -9.32 -2.21 2.72
N ALA A 199 -8.68 -2.86 3.70
CA ALA A 199 -8.03 -2.19 4.83
C ALA A 199 -6.52 -2.27 4.72
N SER A 200 -5.87 -1.12 4.88
CA SER A 200 -4.44 -1.00 5.07
C SER A 200 -4.17 -0.81 6.56
N LEU A 201 -3.91 -1.90 7.25
CA LEU A 201 -3.50 -1.85 8.64
C LEU A 201 -1.98 -1.64 8.69
N LEU A 202 -1.54 -0.64 9.44
CA LEU A 202 -0.11 -0.41 9.66
C LEU A 202 0.49 -1.60 10.41
N ALA A 203 1.50 -2.22 9.81
CA ALA A 203 2.51 -2.88 10.60
C ALA A 203 3.33 -1.77 11.28
N THR A 204 2.94 -1.33 12.46
CA THR A 204 3.77 -0.46 13.28
C THR A 204 5.01 -1.23 13.68
N ASP A 205 6.16 -0.56 13.67
CA ASP A 205 7.36 -1.13 14.26
C ASP A 205 7.06 -1.47 15.74
N PRO A 206 7.08 -2.76 16.13
CA PRO A 206 6.76 -3.15 17.50
C PRO A 206 7.64 -2.47 18.55
N LEU A 207 8.84 -2.04 18.14
CA LEU A 207 9.79 -1.34 19.01
C LEU A 207 9.43 0.13 19.25
N LYS A 208 8.59 0.72 18.38
CA LYS A 208 8.18 2.15 18.45
C LYS A 208 6.78 2.37 19.00
N SER A 209 5.99 1.31 19.15
CA SER A 209 4.65 1.40 19.72
C SER A 209 4.71 1.24 21.24
N ASP A 210 4.01 2.12 21.94
CA ASP A 210 3.69 1.91 23.35
C ASP A 210 2.81 0.67 23.54
N SER A 211 2.60 0.23 24.78
CA SER A 211 1.77 -0.95 25.10
C SER A 211 0.35 -0.81 24.56
N LEU A 212 -0.25 0.37 24.70
CA LEU A 212 -1.59 0.67 24.20
C LEU A 212 -1.69 0.54 22.68
N GLY A 213 -0.72 1.09 21.96
CA GLY A 213 -0.68 1.00 20.50
C GLY A 213 -0.55 -0.44 20.00
N ARG A 214 0.25 -1.29 20.66
CA ARG A 214 0.38 -2.72 20.34
C ARG A 214 -0.91 -3.49 20.59
N GLU A 215 -1.58 -3.22 21.70
CA GLU A 215 -2.84 -3.87 22.03
C GLU A 215 -3.95 -3.51 21.03
N ILE A 216 -4.13 -2.22 20.73
CA ILE A 216 -5.11 -1.76 19.74
C ILE A 216 -4.81 -2.38 18.35
N GLN A 217 -3.54 -2.42 17.97
CA GLN A 217 -3.13 -3.03 16.71
C GLN A 217 -3.49 -4.52 16.65
N ALA A 218 -3.19 -5.28 17.71
CA ALA A 218 -3.51 -6.70 17.78
C ALA A 218 -5.03 -6.94 17.66
N GLU A 219 -5.84 -6.17 18.37
CA GLU A 219 -7.30 -6.27 18.33
C GLU A 219 -7.89 -5.96 16.96
N LEU A 220 -7.39 -4.89 16.32
CA LEU A 220 -7.80 -4.55 14.95
C LEU A 220 -7.39 -5.65 13.97
N TYR A 221 -6.18 -6.16 14.13
CA TYR A 221 -5.69 -7.25 13.30
C TYR A 221 -6.57 -8.50 13.41
N ASP A 222 -6.94 -8.89 14.64
CA ASP A 222 -7.82 -10.03 14.89
C ASP A 222 -9.21 -9.86 14.25
N VAL A 223 -9.77 -8.65 14.30
CA VAL A 223 -11.07 -8.36 13.67
C VAL A 223 -11.01 -8.59 12.16
N PHE A 224 -9.98 -8.07 11.50
CA PHE A 224 -9.83 -8.25 10.06
C PHE A 224 -9.43 -9.67 9.68
N GLN A 225 -8.64 -10.37 10.52
CA GLN A 225 -8.25 -11.76 10.28
C GLN A 225 -9.44 -12.72 10.22
N ARG A 226 -10.46 -12.51 11.05
CA ARG A 226 -11.63 -13.42 11.10
C ARG A 226 -12.41 -13.49 9.81
N GLN A 227 -12.36 -12.46 8.99
CA GLN A 227 -13.16 -12.32 7.77
C GLN A 227 -12.32 -12.36 6.49
N ARG A 228 -10.99 -12.49 6.60
CA ARG A 228 -10.10 -12.51 5.44
C ARG A 228 -9.75 -13.93 5.02
N GLU A 229 -9.51 -14.12 3.75
CA GLU A 229 -8.95 -15.37 3.22
C GLU A 229 -7.41 -15.35 3.28
N GLU A 230 -6.79 -14.30 2.78
CA GLU A 230 -5.33 -14.17 2.68
C GLU A 230 -4.91 -12.69 2.74
N ALA A 231 -3.88 -12.40 3.54
CA ALA A 231 -3.24 -11.09 3.50
C ALA A 231 -2.41 -10.96 2.21
N VAL A 232 -2.45 -9.77 1.63
CA VAL A 232 -1.73 -9.51 0.39
C VAL A 232 -0.59 -8.53 0.66
N GLU A 233 0.62 -8.95 0.34
CA GLU A 233 1.80 -8.10 0.29
C GLU A 233 1.98 -7.56 -1.13
N PRO A 234 1.63 -6.28 -1.42
CA PRO A 234 1.61 -5.75 -2.79
C PRO A 234 2.97 -5.68 -3.46
N VAL A 235 4.05 -5.54 -2.70
CA VAL A 235 5.42 -5.51 -3.23
C VAL A 235 6.23 -6.57 -2.53
N VAL A 236 6.68 -7.56 -3.28
CA VAL A 236 7.57 -8.62 -2.79
C VAL A 236 9.02 -8.33 -3.18
N LYS A 237 9.94 -9.12 -2.66
CA LYS A 237 11.39 -8.96 -2.89
C LYS A 237 11.73 -8.89 -4.38
N GLU A 238 11.09 -9.72 -5.18
CA GLU A 238 11.29 -9.83 -6.63
C GLU A 238 10.88 -8.57 -7.39
N ASP A 239 9.96 -7.78 -6.86
CA ASP A 239 9.49 -6.54 -7.47
C ASP A 239 10.44 -5.36 -7.27
N VAL A 240 11.36 -5.43 -6.29
CA VAL A 240 12.20 -4.30 -5.87
C VAL A 240 13.01 -3.72 -7.03
N ALA A 241 13.67 -4.60 -7.80
CA ALA A 241 14.46 -4.17 -8.96
C ALA A 241 13.62 -3.43 -9.99
N GLU A 242 12.40 -3.91 -10.28
CA GLU A 242 11.49 -3.27 -11.24
C GLU A 242 10.99 -1.92 -10.72
N VAL A 243 10.69 -1.82 -9.43
CA VAL A 243 10.31 -0.54 -8.80
C VAL A 243 11.44 0.47 -8.91
N LEU A 244 12.69 0.06 -8.64
CA LEU A 244 13.88 0.92 -8.77
C LEU A 244 14.10 1.35 -10.21
N ARG A 245 14.02 0.42 -11.18
CA ARG A 245 14.15 0.73 -12.62
C ARG A 245 13.21 1.83 -13.04
N ARG A 246 11.92 1.71 -12.71
CA ARG A 246 10.89 2.68 -13.10
C ARG A 246 10.97 4.01 -12.36
N ARG A 247 11.72 4.07 -11.26
CA ARG A 247 11.93 5.31 -10.50
C ARG A 247 13.15 6.09 -10.95
N PHE A 248 14.19 5.39 -11.41
CA PHE A 248 15.48 6.00 -11.73
C PHE A 248 15.81 6.07 -13.21
N PHE A 249 15.12 5.31 -14.05
CA PHE A 249 15.40 5.25 -15.48
C PHE A 249 14.16 5.65 -16.29
N THR A 250 14.41 6.14 -17.52
CA THR A 250 13.33 6.47 -18.44
C THR A 250 12.65 5.19 -18.94
N PRO A 251 11.34 5.21 -19.23
CA PRO A 251 10.63 4.03 -19.72
C PRO A 251 11.27 3.42 -20.95
N GLU A 252 11.80 4.25 -21.85
CA GLU A 252 12.42 3.83 -23.10
C GLU A 252 13.70 3.02 -22.85
N SER A 253 14.52 3.43 -21.86
CA SER A 253 15.80 2.77 -21.54
C SER A 253 15.65 1.39 -20.90
N VAL A 254 14.47 1.08 -20.35
CA VAL A 254 14.18 -0.17 -19.62
C VAL A 254 13.12 -1.04 -20.29
N LYS A 255 12.62 -0.63 -21.45
CA LYS A 255 11.53 -1.29 -22.17
C LYS A 255 11.94 -2.63 -22.78
N ASP A 256 13.10 -2.65 -23.43
CA ASP A 256 13.63 -3.83 -24.11
C ASP A 256 14.58 -4.60 -23.17
N ARG A 257 14.06 -5.66 -22.56
CA ARG A 257 14.84 -6.51 -21.65
C ARG A 257 15.82 -7.43 -22.38
N ASP A 258 15.58 -7.76 -23.63
CA ASP A 258 16.50 -8.59 -24.42
C ASP A 258 17.82 -7.86 -24.66
N SER A 259 17.79 -6.52 -24.75
CA SER A 259 18.97 -5.68 -24.83
C SER A 259 19.87 -5.73 -23.59
N PHE A 260 19.38 -6.19 -22.44
CA PHE A 260 20.14 -6.30 -21.20
C PHE A 260 21.08 -7.52 -21.18
N ARG A 261 20.72 -8.57 -21.91
CA ARG A 261 21.42 -9.85 -21.89
C ARG A 261 22.91 -9.76 -22.17
N PRO A 262 23.39 -9.05 -23.19
CA PRO A 262 24.82 -8.90 -23.45
C PRO A 262 25.60 -8.29 -22.30
N HIS A 263 25.00 -7.29 -21.61
CA HIS A 263 25.60 -6.63 -20.45
C HIS A 263 25.67 -7.56 -19.24
N VAL A 264 24.62 -8.32 -19.01
CA VAL A 264 24.55 -9.33 -17.92
C VAL A 264 25.56 -10.43 -18.15
N VAL A 265 25.65 -10.98 -19.36
CA VAL A 265 26.62 -12.03 -19.70
C VAL A 265 28.05 -11.52 -19.51
N ALA A 266 28.36 -10.29 -19.96
CA ALA A 266 29.67 -9.68 -19.77
C ALA A 266 30.01 -9.52 -18.26
N ALA A 267 29.08 -9.07 -17.45
CA ALA A 267 29.26 -8.94 -16.00
C ALA A 267 29.46 -10.30 -15.33
N LEU A 268 28.63 -11.29 -15.65
CA LEU A 268 28.71 -12.64 -15.09
C LEU A 268 30.06 -13.32 -15.41
N LYS A 269 30.61 -13.10 -16.58
CA LYS A 269 31.91 -13.64 -16.94
C LYS A 269 33.03 -13.17 -15.99
N GLY A 270 32.95 -11.93 -15.51
CA GLY A 270 33.89 -11.43 -14.49
C GLY A 270 33.56 -11.95 -13.09
N ILE A 271 32.27 -11.94 -12.72
CA ILE A 271 31.82 -12.33 -11.37
C ILE A 271 32.07 -13.83 -11.11
N THR A 272 31.75 -14.72 -12.05
CA THR A 272 31.94 -16.17 -11.89
C THR A 272 33.41 -16.59 -11.82
N ALA A 273 34.33 -15.72 -12.23
CA ALA A 273 35.76 -15.94 -12.07
C ALA A 273 36.23 -15.81 -10.61
N ILE A 274 35.48 -15.07 -9.77
CA ILE A 274 35.88 -14.77 -8.41
C ILE A 274 34.85 -15.27 -7.36
N ASP A 275 33.61 -15.49 -7.78
CA ASP A 275 32.53 -16.00 -6.93
C ASP A 275 32.06 -17.39 -7.37
N GLU A 276 32.56 -18.40 -6.64
CA GLU A 276 32.19 -19.81 -6.89
C GLU A 276 30.68 -20.08 -6.68
N GLN A 277 30.01 -19.34 -5.81
CA GLN A 277 28.60 -19.55 -5.54
C GLN A 277 27.75 -19.15 -6.75
N THR A 278 28.04 -18.00 -7.33
CA THR A 278 27.41 -17.56 -8.58
C THR A 278 27.79 -18.47 -9.76
N ALA A 279 29.03 -18.93 -9.83
CA ALA A 279 29.48 -19.87 -10.87
C ALA A 279 28.69 -21.20 -10.84
N LYS A 280 28.39 -21.74 -9.66
CA LYS A 280 27.60 -22.99 -9.50
C LYS A 280 26.14 -22.86 -9.91
N GLN A 281 25.58 -21.64 -9.93
CA GLN A 281 24.18 -21.40 -10.30
C GLN A 281 23.93 -21.47 -11.83
N GLY A 282 24.96 -21.26 -12.66
CA GLY A 282 24.85 -21.39 -14.12
C GLY A 282 23.74 -20.52 -14.73
N ALA A 283 22.80 -21.14 -15.46
CA ALA A 283 21.68 -20.43 -16.11
C ALA A 283 20.75 -19.71 -15.11
N ALA A 284 20.63 -20.20 -13.89
CA ALA A 284 19.84 -19.53 -12.85
C ALA A 284 20.46 -18.21 -12.41
N ALA A 285 21.81 -18.11 -12.40
CA ALA A 285 22.48 -16.85 -12.15
C ALA A 285 22.18 -15.83 -13.27
N GLU A 286 22.23 -16.25 -14.53
CA GLU A 286 21.92 -15.36 -15.67
C GLU A 286 20.50 -14.78 -15.53
N GLN A 287 19.51 -15.63 -15.24
CA GLN A 287 18.14 -15.17 -15.06
C GLN A 287 18.01 -14.21 -13.89
N ARG A 288 18.62 -14.52 -12.73
CA ARG A 288 18.62 -13.67 -11.53
C ARG A 288 19.21 -12.29 -11.81
N PHE A 289 20.28 -12.22 -12.59
CA PHE A 289 20.91 -10.96 -12.97
C PHE A 289 20.07 -10.18 -14.01
N LEU A 290 19.43 -10.87 -14.95
CA LEU A 290 18.51 -10.24 -15.92
C LEU A 290 17.30 -9.61 -15.20
N ASP A 291 16.73 -10.32 -14.23
CA ASP A 291 15.58 -9.84 -13.45
C ASP A 291 15.93 -8.59 -12.62
N SER A 292 17.18 -8.48 -12.16
CA SER A 292 17.65 -7.34 -11.35
C SER A 292 18.29 -6.22 -12.17
N TYR A 293 18.68 -6.44 -13.42
CA TYR A 293 19.42 -5.47 -14.23
C TYR A 293 18.71 -4.09 -14.28
N PRO A 294 19.40 -2.95 -14.18
CA PRO A 294 20.86 -2.77 -14.12
C PRO A 294 21.50 -2.95 -12.75
N PHE A 295 20.72 -3.33 -11.73
CA PHE A 295 21.22 -3.51 -10.38
C PHE A 295 21.84 -4.91 -10.19
N HIS A 296 22.90 -4.98 -9.40
CA HIS A 296 23.40 -6.27 -8.91
C HIS A 296 22.32 -6.91 -8.01
N PRO A 297 21.97 -8.20 -8.18
CA PRO A 297 20.89 -8.82 -7.41
C PRO A 297 21.09 -8.76 -5.89
N ASP A 298 22.32 -8.91 -5.39
CA ASP A 298 22.62 -8.81 -3.97
C ASP A 298 22.33 -7.41 -3.40
N LEU A 299 22.47 -6.36 -4.20
CA LEU A 299 22.13 -5.02 -3.79
C LEU A 299 20.63 -4.88 -3.51
N THR A 300 19.78 -5.35 -4.41
CA THR A 300 18.30 -5.31 -4.23
C THR A 300 17.88 -6.21 -3.08
N GLU A 301 18.53 -7.35 -2.88
CA GLU A 301 18.28 -8.28 -1.80
C GLU A 301 18.65 -7.71 -0.43
N VAL A 302 19.83 -7.12 -0.30
CA VAL A 302 20.28 -6.48 0.94
C VAL A 302 19.38 -5.31 1.31
N LEU A 303 18.96 -4.51 0.33
CA LEU A 303 18.00 -3.43 0.53
C LEU A 303 16.70 -3.93 1.13
N TYR A 304 16.12 -4.96 0.55
CA TYR A 304 14.85 -5.50 1.01
C TYR A 304 14.98 -6.17 2.38
N SER A 305 16.02 -6.99 2.59
CA SER A 305 16.13 -7.85 3.78
C SER A 305 16.76 -7.16 4.99
N LYS A 306 17.68 -6.21 4.78
CA LYS A 306 18.46 -5.58 5.86
C LYS A 306 18.07 -4.13 6.11
N TRP A 307 18.04 -3.31 5.07
CA TRP A 307 17.80 -1.88 5.25
C TRP A 307 16.35 -1.58 5.64
N THR A 308 15.40 -2.40 5.20
CA THR A 308 14.00 -2.27 5.64
C THR A 308 13.80 -2.56 7.12
N GLN A 309 14.76 -3.18 7.80
CA GLN A 309 14.73 -3.45 9.24
C GLN A 309 15.25 -2.27 10.06
N LEU A 310 15.95 -1.31 9.46
CA LEU A 310 16.45 -0.12 10.16
C LEU A 310 15.26 0.77 10.56
N ALA A 311 15.16 1.04 11.86
CA ALA A 311 13.96 1.59 12.49
C ALA A 311 13.55 3.00 11.99
N ARG A 312 14.51 3.89 11.67
CA ARG A 312 14.25 5.23 11.12
C ARG A 312 14.38 5.31 9.60
N PHE A 313 14.86 4.27 9.00
CA PHE A 313 14.87 4.16 7.56
C PHE A 313 13.42 4.03 7.10
N GLN A 314 12.76 5.17 6.79
CA GLN A 314 11.40 5.18 6.22
C GLN A 314 11.44 4.46 4.87
N ARG A 315 11.48 3.20 4.97
CA ARG A 315 11.79 2.06 4.10
C ARG A 315 11.85 2.40 2.60
N THR A 316 10.82 2.91 1.99
CA THR A 316 10.85 3.21 0.55
C THR A 316 11.38 4.59 0.25
N ARG A 317 11.00 5.62 1.02
CA ARG A 317 11.48 6.99 0.78
C ARG A 317 12.95 7.12 1.11
N GLY A 318 13.40 6.52 2.22
CA GLY A 318 14.81 6.50 2.60
C GLY A 318 15.65 5.76 1.57
N VAL A 319 15.24 4.53 1.18
CA VAL A 319 15.91 3.75 0.12
C VAL A 319 15.99 4.54 -1.18
N LEU A 320 14.88 5.07 -1.66
CA LEU A 320 14.87 5.83 -2.92
C LEU A 320 15.75 7.07 -2.86
N ARG A 321 15.75 7.81 -1.74
CA ARG A 321 16.61 8.99 -1.57
C ARG A 321 18.08 8.60 -1.56
N THR A 322 18.45 7.58 -0.77
CA THR A 322 19.84 7.10 -0.69
C THR A 322 20.34 6.59 -2.05
N PHE A 323 19.50 5.85 -2.78
CA PHE A 323 19.82 5.43 -4.14
C PHE A 323 19.97 6.60 -5.11
N ALA A 324 19.06 7.57 -5.06
CA ALA A 324 19.16 8.75 -5.93
C ALA A 324 20.47 9.50 -5.72
N LEU A 325 20.92 9.65 -4.47
CA LEU A 325 22.20 10.28 -4.16
C LEU A 325 23.36 9.44 -4.66
N ALA A 326 23.36 8.12 -4.37
CA ALA A 326 24.43 7.22 -4.78
C ALA A 326 24.57 7.14 -6.31
N LEU A 327 23.44 7.00 -7.03
CA LEU A 327 23.45 6.92 -8.50
C LEU A 327 23.93 8.21 -9.16
N ARG A 328 23.47 9.38 -8.65
CA ARG A 328 23.89 10.68 -9.16
C ARG A 328 25.41 10.92 -9.00
N GLU A 329 26.01 10.38 -7.95
CA GLU A 329 27.46 10.46 -7.75
C GLU A 329 28.19 9.42 -8.60
N ALA A 330 27.71 8.18 -8.64
CA ALA A 330 28.31 7.08 -9.37
C ALA A 330 28.32 7.31 -10.89
N GLU A 331 27.31 7.97 -11.46
CA GLU A 331 27.25 8.35 -12.88
C GLU A 331 28.52 9.05 -13.36
N LYS A 332 29.22 9.74 -12.48
CA LYS A 332 30.44 10.51 -12.81
C LYS A 332 31.70 9.66 -12.93
N TRP A 333 31.74 8.48 -12.31
CA TRP A 333 32.97 7.70 -12.17
C TRP A 333 32.81 6.19 -12.34
N ASP A 334 31.60 5.63 -12.14
CA ASP A 334 31.36 4.19 -12.26
C ASP A 334 31.13 3.81 -13.73
N GLN A 335 31.97 2.95 -14.25
CA GLN A 335 31.89 2.41 -15.62
C GLN A 335 31.46 0.92 -15.61
N SER A 336 31.05 0.42 -14.46
CA SER A 336 30.61 -0.95 -14.30
C SER A 336 29.33 -1.23 -15.12
N PRO A 337 29.25 -2.42 -15.76
CA PRO A 337 28.04 -2.81 -16.48
C PRO A 337 26.83 -3.07 -15.57
N LEU A 338 27.07 -3.15 -14.26
CA LEU A 338 26.03 -3.33 -13.22
C LEU A 338 26.20 -2.31 -12.10
N ILE A 339 25.09 -1.81 -11.61
CA ILE A 339 25.04 -0.96 -10.43
C ILE A 339 25.16 -1.86 -9.19
N GLY A 340 26.36 -1.92 -8.65
CA GLY A 340 26.70 -2.73 -7.48
C GLY A 340 26.80 -1.93 -6.18
N PRO A 341 27.16 -2.57 -5.06
CA PRO A 341 27.36 -1.91 -3.77
C PRO A 341 28.41 -0.78 -3.78
N ALA A 342 29.32 -0.79 -4.74
CA ALA A 342 30.38 0.22 -4.88
C ALA A 342 29.82 1.65 -5.03
N VAL A 343 28.60 1.81 -5.58
CA VAL A 343 27.96 3.14 -5.74
C VAL A 343 27.69 3.85 -4.40
N PHE A 344 27.69 3.10 -3.30
CA PHE A 344 27.54 3.65 -1.95
C PHE A 344 28.87 4.01 -1.30
N LEU A 345 29.98 3.59 -1.88
CA LEU A 345 31.30 3.98 -1.44
C LEU A 345 31.68 5.36 -2.02
N ASN A 346 32.74 5.95 -1.54
CA ASN A 346 33.26 7.17 -2.16
C ASN A 346 33.86 6.89 -3.55
N THR A 347 33.99 7.97 -4.32
CA THR A 347 34.72 7.93 -5.58
C THR A 347 36.14 7.38 -5.35
N PRO A 348 36.69 6.62 -6.30
CA PRO A 348 38.09 6.22 -6.25
C PRO A 348 38.99 7.44 -5.97
N LYS A 349 39.87 7.35 -4.99
CA LYS A 349 40.78 8.43 -4.52
C LYS A 349 40.21 9.39 -3.47
N LYS A 350 38.98 9.21 -2.98
CA LYS A 350 38.42 10.01 -1.89
C LYS A 350 38.19 9.12 -0.67
N GLU A 351 38.86 9.41 0.43
CA GLU A 351 38.69 8.67 1.67
C GLU A 351 37.34 8.97 2.36
N GLY A 352 36.88 8.03 3.18
CA GLY A 352 35.67 8.15 3.99
C GLY A 352 34.39 7.64 3.30
N LEU A 353 33.27 7.83 3.97
CA LEU A 353 31.95 7.39 3.50
C LEU A 353 31.39 8.34 2.44
N SER A 354 30.65 7.80 1.45
CA SER A 354 29.88 8.62 0.51
C SER A 354 28.82 9.46 1.26
N GLU A 355 28.32 10.51 0.61
CA GLU A 355 27.23 11.33 1.15
C GLU A 355 26.00 10.48 1.46
N ALA A 356 25.68 9.54 0.57
CA ALA A 356 24.59 8.60 0.75
C ALA A 356 24.72 7.73 2.01
N LEU A 357 25.91 7.20 2.28
CA LEU A 357 26.17 6.42 3.49
C LEU A 357 26.25 7.29 4.74
N ARG A 358 26.80 8.50 4.66
CA ARG A 358 26.80 9.44 5.78
C ARG A 358 25.39 9.81 6.24
N GLU A 359 24.49 10.09 5.32
CA GLU A 359 23.08 10.31 5.65
C GLU A 359 22.47 9.10 6.37
N MET A 360 22.77 7.87 5.91
CA MET A 360 22.27 6.66 6.57
C MET A 360 22.82 6.49 8.00
N VAL A 361 24.11 6.70 8.20
CA VAL A 361 24.75 6.59 9.51
C VAL A 361 24.20 7.66 10.47
N THR A 362 24.06 8.91 10.02
CA THR A 362 23.47 9.99 10.83
C THR A 362 22.03 9.68 11.28
N VAL A 363 21.26 9.02 10.44
CA VAL A 363 19.90 8.55 10.79
C VAL A 363 19.96 7.42 11.82
N ALA A 364 20.96 6.54 11.75
CA ALA A 364 21.16 5.46 12.73
C ALA A 364 21.69 5.96 14.08
N ASP A 365 22.66 6.86 14.07
CA ASP A 365 23.31 7.38 15.31
C ASP A 365 22.35 8.20 16.19
N THR A 366 21.36 8.86 15.63
CA THR A 366 20.33 9.54 16.42
C THR A 366 19.38 8.60 17.16
N GLU A 367 19.54 7.28 17.04
CA GLU A 367 18.78 6.27 17.78
C GLU A 367 19.49 5.79 19.06
N VAL A 368 20.77 6.09 19.22
CA VAL A 368 21.61 5.62 20.33
C VAL A 368 21.74 6.68 21.45
N THR A 369 21.27 7.87 21.22
CA THR A 369 21.14 8.94 22.23
C THR A 369 19.68 9.17 22.61
#